data_34f8cf3d0a0aabdc1181aaf0f7d87d6e
#
_entry.id   34f8cf3d0a0aabdc1181aaf0f7d87d6e
#
_cell.length_a   1.000
_cell.length_b   1.000
_cell.length_c   1.000
_cell.angle_alpha   90.00
_cell.angle_beta   90.00
_cell.angle_gamma   90.00
#
_symmetry.space_group_name_H-M   'P 1'
#
loop_
_entity.id
_entity.type
_entity.pdbx_description
1 polymer ?
#
loop_
_entity_poly.entity_id
_entity_poly.type
_entity_poly.pdbx_seq_one_letter_code
_entity_poly.pdbx_strand_id
1 'polypeptide(L)'
;MEFLEIYDQFYQRVRKFILASVRDESVADDLIQETFLRIQENLDSVRDPAKISSWIFRIAYHLCQDHFRTLKKASSHEEIHDGLVNLQETPVQKKLEQSQMSQCVQDQLNLLPESQRSVILFADVMDFSHQEIADILGLLVQNVKVRLHRSRKKLKAILEEQCNFEVDERNVLICEPVGKKNGE
;
A
#
# COMPACT_ATOMS: atom_id res chain seq x y z
N MET A 1 -11.54 -16.48 19.17
CA MET A 1 -12.00 -15.70 17.99
C MET A 1 -12.09 -16.70 16.84
N GLU A 2 -13.25 -16.80 16.23
CA GLU A 2 -13.45 -17.74 15.13
C GLU A 2 -12.94 -17.18 13.81
N PHE A 3 -12.57 -18.05 12.87
CA PHE A 3 -12.03 -17.62 11.56
C PHE A 3 -12.98 -16.71 10.81
N LEU A 4 -14.29 -16.95 10.83
CA LEU A 4 -15.28 -16.13 10.15
C LEU A 4 -15.34 -14.70 10.71
N GLU A 5 -15.22 -14.53 12.02
CA GLU A 5 -15.14 -13.20 12.65
C GLU A 5 -13.92 -12.42 12.17
N ILE A 6 -12.78 -13.10 12.07
CA ILE A 6 -11.53 -12.51 11.56
C ILE A 6 -11.68 -12.13 10.09
N TYR A 7 -12.26 -13.02 9.29
CA TYR A 7 -12.48 -12.76 7.87
C TYR A 7 -13.33 -11.50 7.67
N ASP A 8 -14.49 -11.43 8.33
CA ASP A 8 -15.40 -10.28 8.22
C ASP A 8 -14.76 -8.97 8.69
N GLN A 9 -13.99 -9.03 9.77
CA GLN A 9 -13.36 -7.85 10.34
C GLN A 9 -12.16 -7.34 9.51
N PHE A 10 -11.36 -8.24 8.93
CA PHE A 10 -10.07 -7.86 8.35
C PHE A 10 -10.04 -7.90 6.83
N TYR A 11 -10.99 -8.55 6.15
CA TYR A 11 -10.96 -8.73 4.69
C TYR A 11 -10.75 -7.42 3.93
N GLN A 12 -11.56 -6.39 4.19
CA GLN A 12 -11.47 -5.12 3.48
C GLN A 12 -10.14 -4.39 3.73
N ARG A 13 -9.61 -4.49 4.96
CA ARG A 13 -8.33 -3.87 5.31
C ARG A 13 -7.16 -4.60 4.64
N VAL A 14 -7.16 -5.92 4.66
CA VAL A 14 -6.14 -6.76 3.99
C VAL A 14 -6.17 -6.52 2.49
N ARG A 15 -7.38 -6.52 1.87
CA ARG A 15 -7.56 -6.23 0.45
C ARG A 15 -7.00 -4.85 0.08
N LYS A 16 -7.33 -3.81 0.85
CA LYS A 16 -6.82 -2.45 0.64
C LYS A 16 -5.29 -2.41 0.69
N PHE A 17 -4.68 -3.07 1.67
CA PHE A 17 -3.23 -3.12 1.81
C PHE A 17 -2.56 -3.85 0.65
N ILE A 18 -3.05 -5.03 0.28
CA ILE A 18 -2.46 -5.85 -0.79
C ILE A 18 -2.58 -5.13 -2.13
N LEU A 19 -3.76 -4.61 -2.49
CA LEU A 19 -3.97 -3.82 -3.72
C LEU A 19 -3.03 -2.60 -3.80
N ALA A 20 -2.89 -1.86 -2.71
CA ALA A 20 -1.96 -0.74 -2.65
C ALA A 20 -0.48 -1.16 -2.77
N SER A 21 -0.17 -2.42 -2.43
CA SER A 21 1.18 -2.95 -2.51
C SER A 21 1.54 -3.46 -3.90
N VAL A 22 0.68 -4.31 -4.53
CA VAL A 22 1.03 -5.04 -5.76
C VAL A 22 0.46 -4.44 -7.04
N ARG A 23 -0.62 -3.64 -6.98
CA ARG A 23 -1.25 -2.91 -8.09
C ARG A 23 -1.85 -3.75 -9.22
N ASP A 24 -1.76 -5.03 -9.15
CA ASP A 24 -2.39 -5.96 -10.07
C ASP A 24 -3.55 -6.62 -9.34
N GLU A 25 -4.75 -6.50 -9.88
CA GLU A 25 -5.96 -6.99 -9.22
C GLU A 25 -5.98 -8.52 -9.16
N SER A 26 -5.53 -9.18 -10.21
CA SER A 26 -5.45 -10.65 -10.24
C SER A 26 -4.43 -11.17 -9.24
N VAL A 27 -3.25 -10.57 -9.19
CA VAL A 27 -2.22 -10.89 -8.19
C VAL A 27 -2.72 -10.58 -6.78
N ALA A 28 -3.43 -9.46 -6.60
CA ALA A 28 -3.97 -9.11 -5.29
C ALA A 28 -4.99 -10.14 -4.81
N ASP A 29 -5.89 -10.59 -5.66
CA ASP A 29 -6.90 -11.59 -5.30
C ASP A 29 -6.25 -12.91 -4.88
N ASP A 30 -5.22 -13.38 -5.59
CA ASP A 30 -4.46 -14.56 -5.22
C ASP A 30 -3.76 -14.40 -3.86
N LEU A 31 -3.12 -13.25 -3.63
CA LEU A 31 -2.45 -12.98 -2.36
C LEU A 31 -3.42 -12.79 -1.19
N ILE A 32 -4.61 -12.25 -1.43
CA ILE A 32 -5.67 -12.14 -0.43
C ILE A 32 -6.14 -13.55 -0.03
N GLN A 33 -6.43 -14.39 -1.01
CA GLN A 33 -6.85 -15.76 -0.77
C GLN A 33 -5.78 -16.53 0.02
N GLU A 34 -4.53 -16.48 -0.40
CA GLU A 34 -3.41 -17.12 0.29
C GLU A 34 -3.22 -16.58 1.71
N THR A 35 -3.43 -15.26 1.92
CA THR A 35 -3.38 -14.65 3.25
C THR A 35 -4.41 -15.29 4.19
N PHE A 36 -5.66 -15.41 3.74
CA PHE A 36 -6.71 -15.98 4.59
C PHE A 36 -6.60 -17.49 4.77
N LEU A 37 -6.06 -18.23 3.80
CA LEU A 37 -5.71 -19.64 3.98
C LEU A 37 -4.66 -19.81 5.09
N ARG A 38 -3.57 -19.02 5.06
CA ARG A 38 -2.54 -19.06 6.11
C ARG A 38 -3.06 -18.62 7.48
N ILE A 39 -3.98 -17.67 7.51
CA ILE A 39 -4.65 -17.28 8.77
C ILE A 39 -5.43 -18.47 9.33
N GLN A 40 -6.24 -19.13 8.49
CA GLN A 40 -7.05 -20.29 8.92
C GLN A 40 -6.18 -21.43 9.45
N GLU A 41 -5.10 -21.76 8.76
CA GLU A 41 -4.18 -22.85 9.14
C GLU A 41 -3.43 -22.57 10.45
N ASN A 42 -3.16 -21.32 10.76
CA ASN A 42 -2.27 -20.94 11.86
C ASN A 42 -2.97 -20.16 12.98
N LEU A 43 -4.28 -20.04 12.94
CA LEU A 43 -5.06 -19.23 13.89
C LEU A 43 -4.83 -19.66 15.34
N ASP A 44 -4.76 -20.96 15.59
CA ASP A 44 -4.55 -21.53 16.93
C ASP A 44 -3.17 -21.19 17.53
N SER A 45 -2.24 -20.73 16.70
CA SER A 45 -0.91 -20.29 17.15
C SER A 45 -0.92 -18.90 17.80
N VAL A 46 -1.97 -18.12 17.60
CA VAL A 46 -2.09 -16.74 18.13
C VAL A 46 -2.49 -16.79 19.60
N ARG A 47 -1.52 -16.52 20.46
CA ARG A 47 -1.72 -16.55 21.93
C ARG A 47 -2.29 -15.25 22.49
N ASP A 48 -2.03 -14.13 21.84
CA ASP A 48 -2.41 -12.79 22.29
C ASP A 48 -3.39 -12.16 21.30
N PRO A 49 -4.70 -12.07 21.66
CA PRO A 49 -5.70 -11.44 20.80
C PRO A 49 -5.40 -9.98 20.44
N ALA A 50 -4.68 -9.24 21.29
CA ALA A 50 -4.32 -7.86 21.02
C ALA A 50 -3.32 -7.74 19.83
N LYS A 51 -2.63 -8.82 19.49
CA LYS A 51 -1.66 -8.86 18.38
C LYS A 51 -2.22 -9.43 17.10
N ILE A 52 -3.50 -9.80 17.06
CA ILE A 52 -4.11 -10.44 15.89
C ILE A 52 -3.98 -9.57 14.64
N SER A 53 -4.20 -8.27 14.76
CA SER A 53 -4.07 -7.33 13.65
C SER A 53 -2.64 -7.33 13.08
N SER A 54 -1.64 -7.09 13.91
CA SER A 54 -0.23 -7.09 13.48
C SER A 54 0.19 -8.44 12.90
N TRP A 55 -0.31 -9.54 13.45
CA TRP A 55 -0.01 -10.89 12.96
C TRP A 55 -0.61 -11.14 11.57
N ILE A 56 -1.87 -10.76 11.33
CA ILE A 56 -2.54 -10.86 10.02
C ILE A 56 -1.77 -10.06 8.97
N PHE A 57 -1.46 -8.79 9.29
CA PHE A 57 -0.75 -7.92 8.34
C PHE A 57 0.70 -8.31 8.12
N ARG A 58 1.33 -9.02 9.07
CA ARG A 58 2.64 -9.64 8.86
C ARG A 58 2.56 -10.74 7.79
N ILE A 59 1.52 -11.58 7.81
CA ILE A 59 1.31 -12.62 6.79
C ILE A 59 1.14 -11.97 5.42
N ALA A 60 0.21 -11.00 5.30
CA ALA A 60 -0.04 -10.28 4.06
C ALA A 60 1.23 -9.58 3.52
N TYR A 61 1.99 -8.93 4.40
CA TYR A 61 3.24 -8.28 4.05
C TYR A 61 4.29 -9.26 3.50
N HIS A 62 4.49 -10.40 4.17
CA HIS A 62 5.46 -11.39 3.69
C HIS A 62 5.06 -11.99 2.34
N LEU A 63 3.78 -12.22 2.09
CA LEU A 63 3.30 -12.69 0.79
C LEU A 63 3.57 -11.67 -0.31
N CYS A 64 3.33 -10.39 -0.08
CA CYS A 64 3.71 -9.34 -1.03
C CYS A 64 5.22 -9.30 -1.26
N GLN A 65 6.04 -9.46 -0.19
CA GLN A 65 7.50 -9.52 -0.30
C GLN A 65 7.98 -10.68 -1.16
N ASP A 66 7.41 -11.86 -0.95
CA ASP A 66 7.74 -13.07 -1.68
C ASP A 66 7.39 -12.93 -3.17
N HIS A 67 6.25 -12.31 -3.47
CA HIS A 67 5.85 -11.98 -4.84
C HIS A 67 6.89 -11.07 -5.52
N PHE A 68 7.27 -9.93 -4.90
CA PHE A 68 8.28 -9.04 -5.46
C PHE A 68 9.66 -9.68 -5.60
N ARG A 69 10.03 -10.55 -4.67
CA ARG A 69 11.29 -11.29 -4.76
C ARG A 69 11.31 -12.27 -5.93
N THR A 70 10.19 -12.91 -6.22
CA THR A 70 10.03 -13.81 -7.36
C THR A 70 10.10 -13.03 -8.68
N LEU A 71 9.42 -11.89 -8.78
CA LEU A 71 9.50 -11.01 -9.95
C LEU A 71 10.93 -10.55 -10.22
N LYS A 72 11.66 -10.12 -9.20
CA LYS A 72 13.08 -9.71 -9.36
C LYS A 72 13.97 -10.84 -9.84
N LYS A 73 13.73 -12.08 -9.45
CA LYS A 73 14.47 -13.24 -9.96
C LYS A 73 14.12 -13.55 -11.42
N ALA A 74 12.87 -13.39 -11.81
CA ALA A 74 12.43 -13.59 -13.18
C ALA A 74 12.98 -12.49 -14.10
N SER A 75 13.00 -11.23 -13.65
CA SER A 75 13.46 -10.08 -14.43
C SER A 75 14.98 -9.97 -14.58
N SER A 76 15.76 -10.76 -13.88
CA SER A 76 17.20 -10.86 -14.17
C SER A 76 17.50 -11.52 -15.54
N HIS A 77 16.46 -11.96 -16.27
CA HIS A 77 16.54 -12.53 -17.61
C HIS A 77 15.74 -11.78 -18.69
N GLU A 78 14.90 -10.77 -18.34
CA GLU A 78 14.16 -9.98 -19.33
C GLU A 78 13.91 -8.56 -18.81
N GLU A 79 14.01 -7.57 -19.69
CA GLU A 79 13.63 -6.18 -19.40
C GLU A 79 12.11 -6.07 -19.14
N ILE A 80 11.73 -5.59 -17.96
CA ILE A 80 10.33 -5.47 -17.58
C ILE A 80 9.74 -4.18 -18.16
N HIS A 81 8.79 -4.32 -19.06
CA HIS A 81 7.85 -3.27 -19.40
C HIS A 81 6.92 -2.98 -18.21
N ASP A 82 6.95 -1.73 -17.76
CA ASP A 82 6.05 -1.17 -16.74
C ASP A 82 4.62 -1.15 -17.27
N GLY A 83 3.83 -2.16 -16.89
CA GLY A 83 2.42 -2.27 -17.23
C GLY A 83 1.57 -1.35 -16.37
N LEU A 84 1.20 -0.19 -16.89
CA LEU A 84 0.17 0.69 -16.31
C LEU A 84 -1.19 0.01 -16.39
N VAL A 85 -1.68 -0.53 -15.30
CA VAL A 85 -3.06 -1.02 -15.19
C VAL A 85 -3.99 0.17 -14.94
N ASN A 86 -4.84 0.43 -15.91
CA ASN A 86 -5.85 1.47 -15.92
C ASN A 86 -7.07 0.98 -15.13
N LEU A 87 -7.25 1.46 -13.90
CA LEU A 87 -8.46 1.21 -13.13
C LEU A 87 -9.53 2.23 -13.54
N GLN A 88 -10.39 1.83 -14.48
CA GLN A 88 -11.64 2.54 -14.75
C GLN A 88 -12.73 2.03 -13.83
N GLU A 89 -13.34 2.93 -13.01
CA GLU A 89 -14.77 2.87 -12.68
C GLU A 89 -15.30 4.17 -12.06
N THR A 90 -16.19 4.71 -12.59
CA THR A 90 -17.42 5.51 -12.73
C THR A 90 -18.01 6.18 -11.47
N PRO A 91 -19.00 7.10 -11.62
CA PRO A 91 -18.78 8.54 -11.58
C PRO A 91 -19.53 9.23 -10.44
N VAL A 92 -18.91 10.18 -9.82
CA VAL A 92 -19.53 11.43 -9.32
C VAL A 92 -18.38 12.42 -9.17
N GLN A 93 -18.49 13.60 -9.75
CA GLN A 93 -17.43 14.58 -9.95
C GLN A 93 -16.54 14.83 -8.73
N LYS A 94 -17.09 14.87 -7.53
CA LYS A 94 -16.33 15.03 -6.26
C LYS A 94 -15.55 13.79 -5.84
N LYS A 95 -16.04 12.58 -6.16
CA LYS A 95 -15.33 11.32 -5.97
C LYS A 95 -14.24 11.14 -7.03
N LEU A 96 -14.43 11.69 -8.22
CA LEU A 96 -13.47 11.63 -9.32
C LEU A 96 -12.19 12.43 -8.99
N GLU A 97 -12.33 13.66 -8.49
CA GLU A 97 -11.20 14.50 -8.08
C GLU A 97 -10.41 13.86 -6.92
N GLN A 98 -11.10 13.31 -5.92
CA GLN A 98 -10.46 12.56 -4.83
C GLN A 98 -9.83 11.24 -5.28
N SER A 99 -10.43 10.54 -6.25
CA SER A 99 -9.87 9.29 -6.78
C SER A 99 -8.68 9.55 -7.68
N GLN A 100 -8.69 10.61 -8.48
CA GLN A 100 -7.56 11.02 -9.30
C GLN A 100 -6.38 11.48 -8.44
N MET A 101 -6.63 12.23 -7.37
CA MET A 101 -5.57 12.63 -6.43
C MET A 101 -5.02 11.42 -5.66
N SER A 102 -5.86 10.49 -5.24
CA SER A 102 -5.41 9.26 -4.57
C SER A 102 -4.59 8.38 -5.52
N GLN A 103 -4.95 8.32 -6.80
CA GLN A 103 -4.20 7.58 -7.81
C GLN A 103 -2.85 8.24 -8.10
N CYS A 104 -2.81 9.56 -8.22
CA CYS A 104 -1.56 10.31 -8.39
C CYS A 104 -0.61 10.06 -7.21
N VAL A 105 -1.07 10.17 -5.98
CA VAL A 105 -0.25 9.90 -4.77
C VAL A 105 0.20 8.44 -4.73
N GLN A 106 -0.66 7.50 -5.11
CA GLN A 106 -0.29 6.08 -5.19
C GLN A 106 0.78 5.84 -6.26
N ASP A 107 0.70 6.51 -7.40
CA ASP A 107 1.72 6.42 -8.44
C ASP A 107 3.08 6.92 -7.93
N GLN A 108 3.09 8.01 -7.19
CA GLN A 108 4.33 8.52 -6.59
C GLN A 108 4.86 7.64 -5.44
N LEU A 109 3.98 7.01 -4.67
CA LEU A 109 4.38 6.03 -3.66
C LEU A 109 5.17 4.87 -4.25
N ASN A 110 4.90 4.50 -5.51
CA ASN A 110 5.55 3.37 -6.15
C ASN A 110 6.96 3.67 -6.68
N LEU A 111 7.31 4.95 -6.79
CA LEU A 111 8.69 5.36 -7.04
C LEU A 111 9.58 5.18 -5.81
N LEU A 112 8.98 4.93 -4.64
CA LEU A 112 9.73 4.59 -3.45
C LEU A 112 10.18 3.13 -3.45
N PRO A 113 11.37 2.84 -2.93
CA PRO A 113 11.75 1.47 -2.60
C PRO A 113 10.69 0.81 -1.73
N GLU A 114 10.42 -0.45 -1.97
CA GLU A 114 9.36 -1.22 -1.33
C GLU A 114 9.40 -1.12 0.22
N SER A 115 10.58 -1.18 0.83
CA SER A 115 10.74 -1.03 2.29
C SER A 115 10.38 0.36 2.83
N GLN A 116 10.40 1.40 1.99
CA GLN A 116 9.98 2.76 2.31
C GLN A 116 8.48 2.93 2.05
N ARG A 117 7.96 2.35 0.97
CA ARG A 117 6.54 2.34 0.64
C ARG A 117 5.73 1.63 1.71
N SER A 118 6.14 0.43 2.12
CA SER A 118 5.43 -0.37 3.14
C SER A 118 5.24 0.37 4.45
N VAL A 119 6.26 1.07 4.95
CA VAL A 119 6.15 1.80 6.21
C VAL A 119 5.17 2.97 6.13
N ILE A 120 5.08 3.64 4.97
CA ILE A 120 4.08 4.70 4.73
C ILE A 120 2.69 4.07 4.64
N LEU A 121 2.52 2.98 3.89
CA LEU A 121 1.23 2.30 3.77
C LEU A 121 0.70 1.89 5.15
N PHE A 122 1.53 1.32 6.00
CA PHE A 122 1.10 0.95 7.34
C PHE A 122 0.78 2.15 8.23
N ALA A 123 1.60 3.21 8.22
CA ALA A 123 1.41 4.36 9.08
C ALA A 123 0.29 5.30 8.60
N ASP A 124 0.30 5.66 7.30
CA ASP A 124 -0.49 6.78 6.80
C ASP A 124 -1.78 6.33 6.09
N VAL A 125 -1.84 5.07 5.63
CA VAL A 125 -3.03 4.52 4.92
C VAL A 125 -3.82 3.55 5.79
N MET A 126 -3.12 2.77 6.61
CA MET A 126 -3.73 1.71 7.44
C MET A 126 -3.85 2.11 8.91
N ASP A 127 -3.26 3.26 9.29
CA ASP A 127 -3.32 3.85 10.64
C ASP A 127 -2.77 2.94 11.76
N PHE A 128 -1.68 2.22 11.44
CA PHE A 128 -0.97 1.43 12.44
C PHE A 128 -0.03 2.28 13.28
N SER A 129 0.02 2.01 14.58
CA SER A 129 1.01 2.59 15.49
C SER A 129 2.43 2.14 15.13
N HIS A 130 3.43 2.91 15.54
CA HIS A 130 4.83 2.53 15.30
C HIS A 130 5.20 1.18 15.93
N GLN A 131 4.55 0.79 17.05
CA GLN A 131 4.76 -0.50 17.67
C GLN A 131 4.21 -1.64 16.81
N GLU A 132 2.98 -1.50 16.31
CA GLU A 132 2.38 -2.50 15.42
C GLU A 132 3.17 -2.64 14.11
N ILE A 133 3.63 -1.52 13.55
CA ILE A 133 4.50 -1.55 12.35
C ILE A 133 5.82 -2.26 12.64
N ALA A 134 6.40 -2.05 13.83
CA ALA A 134 7.60 -2.75 14.26
C ALA A 134 7.35 -4.26 14.36
N ASP A 135 6.21 -4.64 14.91
CA ASP A 135 5.78 -6.05 15.01
C ASP A 135 5.52 -6.67 13.63
N ILE A 136 4.88 -5.93 12.69
CA ILE A 136 4.61 -6.39 11.33
C ILE A 136 5.91 -6.60 10.54
N LEU A 137 6.80 -5.60 10.58
CA LEU A 137 8.02 -5.58 9.76
C LEU A 137 9.21 -6.32 10.40
N GLY A 138 9.09 -6.77 11.64
CA GLY A 138 10.19 -7.40 12.39
C GLY A 138 11.31 -6.40 12.70
N LEU A 139 11.00 -5.15 13.01
CA LEU A 139 11.94 -4.07 13.24
C LEU A 139 11.87 -3.54 14.68
N LEU A 140 12.90 -2.80 15.09
CA LEU A 140 12.80 -1.97 16.30
C LEU A 140 11.96 -0.74 16.02
N VAL A 141 11.17 -0.29 17.02
CA VAL A 141 10.31 0.91 16.92
C VAL A 141 11.10 2.15 16.49
N GLN A 142 12.32 2.30 16.99
CA GLN A 142 13.19 3.41 16.60
C GLN A 142 13.53 3.37 15.10
N ASN A 143 13.76 2.18 14.54
CA ASN A 143 14.04 2.01 13.12
C ASN A 143 12.79 2.33 12.27
N VAL A 144 11.60 1.98 12.76
CA VAL A 144 10.34 2.37 12.11
C VAL A 144 10.21 3.90 12.03
N LYS A 145 10.42 4.60 13.16
CA LYS A 145 10.35 6.08 13.21
C LYS A 145 11.31 6.74 12.21
N VAL A 146 12.57 6.29 12.19
CA VAL A 146 13.60 6.84 11.29
C VAL A 146 13.25 6.52 9.84
N ARG A 147 12.83 5.29 9.54
CA ARG A 147 12.43 4.87 8.19
C ARG A 147 11.23 5.67 7.70
N LEU A 148 10.18 5.80 8.51
CA LEU A 148 8.98 6.57 8.19
C LEU A 148 9.32 8.04 7.91
N HIS A 149 10.13 8.68 8.75
CA HIS A 149 10.58 10.05 8.52
C HIS A 149 11.30 10.21 7.18
N ARG A 150 12.25 9.32 6.87
CA ARG A 150 13.00 9.35 5.61
C ARG A 150 12.10 9.07 4.42
N SER A 151 11.16 8.14 4.55
CA SER A 151 10.20 7.79 3.50
C SER A 151 9.28 8.95 3.15
N ARG A 152 8.71 9.61 4.18
CA ARG A 152 7.88 10.80 3.99
C ARG A 152 8.65 11.96 3.34
N LYS A 153 9.90 12.19 3.77
CA LYS A 153 10.77 13.20 3.15
C LYS A 153 11.01 12.93 1.67
N LYS A 154 11.28 11.67 1.33
CA LYS A 154 11.50 11.27 -0.06
C LYS A 154 10.22 11.36 -0.89
N LEU A 155 9.09 10.89 -0.36
CA LEU A 155 7.80 11.04 -1.03
C LEU A 155 7.45 12.51 -1.28
N LYS A 156 7.67 13.37 -0.28
CA LYS A 156 7.45 14.82 -0.43
C LYS A 156 8.28 15.39 -1.58
N ALA A 157 9.57 15.05 -1.66
CA ALA A 157 10.43 15.51 -2.74
C ALA A 157 9.94 15.04 -4.12
N ILE A 158 9.50 13.78 -4.23
CA ILE A 158 8.93 13.23 -5.47
C ILE A 158 7.64 13.99 -5.85
N LEU A 159 6.77 14.23 -4.87
CA LEU A 159 5.51 14.97 -5.11
C LEU A 159 5.77 16.41 -5.52
N GLU A 160 6.72 17.11 -4.90
CA GLU A 160 7.10 18.49 -5.26
C GLU A 160 7.72 18.58 -6.66
N GLU A 161 8.37 17.51 -7.13
CA GLU A 161 8.94 17.45 -8.48
C GLU A 161 7.90 17.07 -9.54
N GLN A 162 6.95 16.21 -9.22
CA GLN A 162 6.03 15.60 -10.18
C GLN A 162 4.64 16.24 -10.20
N CYS A 163 4.28 17.03 -9.19
CA CYS A 163 2.94 17.57 -9.02
C CYS A 163 2.96 19.04 -8.65
N ASN A 164 2.06 19.81 -9.28
CA ASN A 164 1.69 21.14 -8.82
C ASN A 164 0.50 21.02 -7.87
N PHE A 165 0.66 21.51 -6.65
CA PHE A 165 -0.39 21.53 -5.64
C PHE A 165 -0.99 22.93 -5.57
N GLU A 166 -2.29 23.02 -5.78
CA GLU A 166 -3.06 24.26 -5.61
C GLU A 166 -4.25 24.01 -4.69
N VAL A 167 -4.68 25.04 -3.99
CA VAL A 167 -5.91 25.02 -3.19
C VAL A 167 -6.95 25.81 -3.97
N ASP A 168 -8.05 25.15 -4.35
CA ASP A 168 -9.12 25.79 -5.11
C ASP A 168 -9.97 26.74 -4.24
N GLU A 169 -10.88 27.46 -4.88
CA GLU A 169 -11.80 28.41 -4.21
C GLU A 169 -12.70 27.73 -3.14
N ARG A 170 -12.85 26.42 -3.18
CA ARG A 170 -13.61 25.59 -2.24
C ARG A 170 -12.76 25.12 -1.07
N ASN A 171 -11.49 25.58 -0.97
CA ASN A 171 -10.49 25.15 -0.01
C ASN A 171 -10.18 23.64 -0.10
N VAL A 172 -10.20 23.08 -1.32
CA VAL A 172 -9.83 21.70 -1.64
C VAL A 172 -8.46 21.69 -2.28
N LEU A 173 -7.56 20.82 -1.79
CA LEU A 173 -6.25 20.62 -2.39
C LEU A 173 -6.42 19.88 -3.73
N ILE A 174 -5.96 20.51 -4.81
CA ILE A 174 -5.92 19.96 -6.16
C ILE A 174 -4.47 19.61 -6.49
N CYS A 175 -4.26 18.50 -7.18
CA CYS A 175 -2.96 18.08 -7.68
C CYS A 175 -3.03 17.97 -9.21
N GLU A 176 -2.16 18.70 -9.90
CA GLU A 176 -1.95 18.57 -11.34
C GLU A 176 -0.55 18.02 -11.62
N PRO A 177 -0.41 16.95 -12.44
CA PRO A 177 0.92 16.46 -12.83
C PRO A 177 1.71 17.52 -13.59
N VAL A 178 2.95 17.73 -13.20
CA VAL A 178 3.87 18.60 -13.94
C VAL A 178 4.19 17.90 -15.27
N GLY A 179 3.67 18.41 -16.40
CA GLY A 179 4.05 17.89 -17.71
C GLY A 179 2.94 17.48 -18.66
N LYS A 180 1.67 17.51 -18.27
CA LYS A 180 0.56 17.52 -19.25
C LYS A 180 0.22 18.97 -19.63
N LYS A 181 1.14 19.67 -20.32
CA LYS A 181 0.72 20.75 -21.19
C LYS A 181 -0.11 20.08 -22.28
N ASN A 182 -1.44 20.34 -22.25
CA ASN A 182 -2.32 20.02 -23.35
C ASN A 182 -1.69 20.55 -24.61
N GLY A 183 -1.29 19.65 -25.52
CA GLY A 183 -0.92 20.04 -26.87
C GLY A 183 -2.13 20.73 -27.52
N GLU A 184 -1.89 21.91 -28.02
CA GLU A 184 -2.74 22.58 -28.97
C GLU A 184 -2.98 21.71 -30.21
#